data_32116878bf692d219a4145e26bd6bfa3
#
_entry.id   32116878bf692d219a4145e26bd6bfa3
#
_cell.length_a   1.000
_cell.length_b   1.000
_cell.length_c   1.000
_cell.angle_alpha   90.00
_cell.angle_beta   90.00
_cell.angle_gamma   90.00
#
_symmetry.space_group_name_H-M   'P 1'
#
loop_
_entity.id
_entity.type
_entity.pdbx_description
1 polymer ?
#
loop_
_entity_poly.entity_id
_entity_poly.type
_entity_poly.pdbx_seq_one_letter_code
_entity_poly.pdbx_strand_id
1 'polypeptide(L)'
;ITFRLIDKVQVVGKTTSIALYEPINYTNKLNKIQLKEIDNSLKAITLFHNKEWENALSLFEQLENNAVLNADVYRIYIERIQSTDIQTLAKDWNGAFVHTKK
;
A
#
# COMPACT_ATOMS: atom_id res chain seq x y z
N ILE A 1 11.40 15.54 6.84
CA ILE A 1 11.30 14.06 6.91
C ILE A 1 10.38 13.57 5.80
N THR A 2 10.84 12.53 5.11
CA THR A 2 10.06 11.89 4.06
C THR A 2 9.28 10.74 4.68
N PHE A 3 7.98 10.66 4.34
CA PHE A 3 7.10 9.59 4.80
C PHE A 3 6.72 8.69 3.63
N ARG A 4 6.50 7.42 3.93
CA ARG A 4 5.99 6.46 2.95
C ARG A 4 4.59 6.03 3.40
N LEU A 5 3.61 6.12 2.48
CA LEU A 5 2.28 5.60 2.75
C LEU A 5 2.37 4.08 2.86
N ILE A 6 1.81 3.52 3.92
CA ILE A 6 1.84 2.07 4.13
C ILE A 6 0.46 1.43 4.12
N ASP A 7 -0.58 2.16 4.47
CA ASP A 7 -1.91 1.57 4.47
C ASP A 7 -2.99 2.64 4.56
N LYS A 8 -4.21 2.18 4.39
CA LYS A 8 -5.40 2.98 4.55
C LYS A 8 -6.41 2.12 5.28
N VAL A 9 -6.87 2.57 6.45
CA VAL A 9 -7.75 1.79 7.29
C VAL A 9 -9.06 2.54 7.52
N GLN A 10 -10.14 1.80 7.65
CA GLN A 10 -11.45 2.36 7.96
C GLN A 10 -11.75 2.08 9.42
N VAL A 11 -12.06 3.15 10.14
CA VAL A 11 -12.42 3.02 11.57
C VAL A 11 -13.82 2.44 11.67
N VAL A 12 -13.97 1.45 12.54
CA VAL A 12 -15.28 0.79 12.77
C VAL A 12 -16.31 1.83 13.17
N GLY A 13 -17.45 1.80 12.49
CA GLY A 13 -18.55 2.73 12.76
C GLY A 13 -18.39 4.09 12.12
N LYS A 14 -17.34 4.30 11.36
CA LYS A 14 -17.09 5.56 10.64
C LYS A 14 -17.13 5.33 9.15
N THR A 15 -17.42 6.39 8.41
CA THR A 15 -17.38 6.32 6.95
C THR A 15 -16.06 6.80 6.37
N THR A 16 -15.20 7.39 7.22
CA THR A 16 -13.90 7.90 6.79
C THR A 16 -12.82 6.88 7.00
N SER A 17 -11.80 6.93 6.16
CA SER A 17 -10.61 6.09 6.32
C SER A 17 -9.43 6.97 6.74
N ILE A 18 -8.45 6.33 7.35
CA ILE A 18 -7.25 6.99 7.85
C ILE A 18 -6.06 6.44 7.08
N ALA A 19 -5.24 7.33 6.53
CA ALA A 19 -4.00 6.94 5.88
C ALA A 19 -2.90 6.80 6.92
N LEU A 20 -2.17 5.71 6.85
CA LEU A 20 -1.05 5.43 7.74
C LEU A 20 0.25 5.62 6.98
N TYR A 21 1.17 6.37 7.58
CA TYR A 21 2.46 6.68 6.98
C TYR A 21 3.59 6.20 7.87
N GLU A 22 4.68 5.84 7.24
CA GLU A 22 5.90 5.45 7.92
C GLU A 22 6.95 6.53 7.68
N PRO A 23 7.55 7.12 8.73
CA PRO A 23 8.67 8.03 8.53
C PRO A 23 9.90 7.23 8.10
N ILE A 24 10.55 7.69 7.03
CA ILE A 24 11.71 6.98 6.50
C ILE A 24 13.00 7.64 6.97
N ASN A 25 13.17 8.93 6.64
CA ASN A 25 14.38 9.67 7.02
C ASN A 25 14.21 11.13 6.61
N TYR A 26 15.16 11.96 6.96
CA TYR A 26 15.20 13.30 6.42
C TYR A 26 15.41 13.21 4.90
N THR A 27 14.71 14.07 4.17
CA THR A 27 14.72 13.99 2.70
C THR A 27 16.13 14.09 2.14
N ASN A 28 16.98 14.94 2.73
CA ASN A 28 18.34 15.11 2.25
C ASN A 28 19.26 13.93 2.57
N LYS A 29 18.79 12.95 3.34
CA LYS A 29 19.56 11.74 3.65
C LYS A 29 19.21 10.59 2.73
N LEU A 30 18.19 10.75 1.86
CA LEU A 30 17.75 9.69 0.97
C LEU A 30 18.40 9.83 -0.39
N ASN A 31 18.82 8.71 -0.98
CA ASN A 31 19.38 8.72 -2.33
C ASN A 31 18.24 8.60 -3.36
N LYS A 32 18.60 8.72 -4.64
CA LYS A 32 17.61 8.68 -5.72
C LYS A 32 16.88 7.36 -5.79
N ILE A 33 17.55 6.26 -5.49
CA ILE A 33 16.94 4.93 -5.54
C ILE A 33 15.87 4.81 -4.46
N GLN A 34 16.15 5.28 -3.26
CA GLN A 34 15.19 5.25 -2.16
C GLN A 34 13.98 6.13 -2.46
N LEU A 35 14.21 7.33 -2.99
CA LEU A 35 13.11 8.24 -3.34
C LEU A 35 12.25 7.66 -4.45
N LYS A 36 12.86 7.00 -5.42
CA LYS A 36 12.11 6.36 -6.48
C LYS A 36 11.29 5.20 -5.97
N GLU A 37 11.83 4.43 -5.03
CA GLU A 37 11.07 3.34 -4.43
C GLU A 37 9.84 3.87 -3.69
N ILE A 38 9.99 4.95 -2.95
CA ILE A 38 8.87 5.57 -2.24
C ILE A 38 7.80 6.03 -3.22
N ASP A 39 8.21 6.65 -4.32
CA ASP A 39 7.28 7.10 -5.35
C ASP A 39 6.54 5.93 -5.99
N ASN A 40 7.26 4.88 -6.33
CA ASN A 40 6.67 3.70 -6.95
C ASN A 40 5.74 2.96 -5.98
N SER A 41 6.06 2.95 -4.68
CA SER A 41 5.18 2.33 -3.70
C SER A 41 3.87 3.08 -3.59
N LEU A 42 3.91 4.41 -3.68
CA LEU A 42 2.68 5.21 -3.71
C LEU A 42 1.84 4.89 -4.95
N LYS A 43 2.48 4.74 -6.10
CA LYS A 43 1.78 4.35 -7.32
C LYS A 43 1.10 3.00 -7.17
N ALA A 44 1.80 2.03 -6.60
CA ALA A 44 1.26 0.68 -6.40
C ALA A 44 0.05 0.70 -5.47
N ILE A 45 0.14 1.46 -4.39
CA ILE A 45 -0.96 1.57 -3.43
C ILE A 45 -2.16 2.27 -4.07
N THR A 46 -1.90 3.29 -4.90
CA THR A 46 -2.96 3.97 -5.64
C THR A 46 -3.66 3.01 -6.59
N LEU A 47 -2.91 2.18 -7.32
CA LEU A 47 -3.50 1.16 -8.18
C LEU A 47 -4.36 0.18 -7.38
N PHE A 48 -3.88 -0.22 -6.22
CA PHE A 48 -4.62 -1.11 -5.33
C PHE A 48 -5.96 -0.48 -4.92
N HIS A 49 -5.95 0.78 -4.53
CA HIS A 49 -7.17 1.47 -4.12
C HIS A 49 -8.15 1.69 -5.28
N ASN A 50 -7.63 1.76 -6.50
CA ASN A 50 -8.45 1.87 -7.70
C ASN A 50 -8.91 0.50 -8.21
N LYS A 51 -8.65 -0.56 -7.47
CA LYS A 51 -9.04 -1.93 -7.82
C LYS A 51 -8.36 -2.47 -9.09
N GLU A 52 -7.22 -1.89 -9.44
CA GLU A 52 -6.41 -2.37 -10.55
C GLU A 52 -5.45 -3.44 -10.05
N TRP A 53 -6.03 -4.59 -9.68
CA TRP A 53 -5.32 -5.62 -8.94
C TRP A 53 -4.09 -6.16 -9.67
N GLU A 54 -4.22 -6.43 -10.96
CA GLU A 54 -3.12 -7.01 -11.73
C GLU A 54 -1.97 -6.04 -11.85
N ASN A 55 -2.27 -4.77 -12.14
CA ASN A 55 -1.23 -3.75 -12.26
C ASN A 55 -0.55 -3.50 -10.92
N ALA A 56 -1.36 -3.44 -9.86
CA ALA A 56 -0.82 -3.26 -8.52
C ALA A 56 0.08 -4.43 -8.14
N LEU A 57 -0.36 -5.66 -8.39
CA LEU A 57 0.42 -6.85 -8.07
C LEU A 57 1.78 -6.83 -8.77
N SER A 58 1.78 -6.55 -10.07
CA SER A 58 3.01 -6.50 -10.85
C SER A 58 3.99 -5.48 -10.25
N LEU A 59 3.49 -4.30 -9.88
CA LEU A 59 4.35 -3.27 -9.34
C LEU A 59 4.86 -3.63 -7.94
N PHE A 60 4.00 -4.21 -7.10
CA PHE A 60 4.43 -4.64 -5.78
C PHE A 60 5.47 -5.75 -5.85
N GLU A 61 5.35 -6.67 -6.81
CA GLU A 61 6.36 -7.70 -7.00
C GLU A 61 7.71 -7.12 -7.42
N GLN A 62 7.69 -6.13 -8.30
CA GLN A 62 8.92 -5.43 -8.68
C GLN A 62 9.52 -4.69 -7.50
N LEU A 63 8.69 -4.04 -6.70
CA LEU A 63 9.14 -3.32 -5.52
C LEU A 63 9.79 -4.29 -4.52
N GLU A 64 9.17 -5.43 -4.28
CA GLU A 64 9.70 -6.41 -3.34
C GLU A 64 11.05 -6.94 -3.81
N ASN A 65 11.19 -7.23 -5.10
CA ASN A 65 12.42 -7.79 -5.66
C ASN A 65 13.58 -6.81 -5.62
N ASN A 66 13.29 -5.51 -5.70
CA ASN A 66 14.33 -4.48 -5.81
C ASN A 66 14.38 -3.58 -4.58
N ALA A 67 13.71 -3.95 -3.49
CA ALA A 67 13.57 -3.09 -2.34
C ALA A 67 14.91 -2.79 -1.68
N VAL A 68 15.14 -1.53 -1.37
CA VAL A 68 16.24 -1.08 -0.51
C VAL A 68 15.69 -0.55 0.81
N LEU A 69 14.37 -0.38 0.90
CA LEU A 69 13.65 -0.10 2.12
C LEU A 69 13.00 -1.37 2.61
N ASN A 70 12.37 -1.33 3.79
CA ASN A 70 11.68 -2.50 4.32
C ASN A 70 10.59 -2.96 3.35
N ALA A 71 10.65 -4.21 2.94
CA ALA A 71 9.75 -4.77 1.93
C ALA A 71 8.50 -5.42 2.52
N ASP A 72 8.34 -5.44 3.83
CA ASP A 72 7.21 -6.11 4.47
C ASP A 72 5.86 -5.56 3.99
N VAL A 73 5.80 -4.25 3.75
CA VAL A 73 4.59 -3.61 3.24
C VAL A 73 4.19 -4.20 1.89
N TYR A 74 5.15 -4.41 1.01
CA TYR A 74 4.88 -4.95 -0.32
C TYR A 74 4.35 -6.37 -0.24
N ARG A 75 4.93 -7.18 0.65
CA ARG A 75 4.48 -8.55 0.86
C ARG A 75 3.03 -8.59 1.34
N ILE A 76 2.67 -7.70 2.26
CA ILE A 76 1.31 -7.61 2.76
C ILE A 76 0.33 -7.33 1.63
N TYR A 77 0.65 -6.38 0.76
CA TYR A 77 -0.23 -6.06 -0.37
C TYR A 77 -0.32 -7.19 -1.37
N ILE A 78 0.79 -7.85 -1.65
CA ILE A 78 0.79 -9.01 -2.54
C ILE A 78 -0.15 -10.08 -2.00
N GLU A 79 -0.06 -10.37 -0.72
CA GLU A 79 -0.93 -11.37 -0.10
C GLU A 79 -2.40 -10.95 -0.13
N ARG A 80 -2.69 -9.67 0.07
CA ARG A 80 -4.05 -9.17 -0.02
C ARG A 80 -4.62 -9.36 -1.42
N ILE A 81 -3.85 -9.03 -2.44
CA ILE A 81 -4.30 -9.13 -3.83
C ILE A 81 -4.52 -10.59 -4.23
N GLN A 82 -3.67 -11.48 -3.76
CA GLN A 82 -3.79 -12.91 -4.06
C GLN A 82 -4.87 -13.60 -3.24
N SER A 83 -5.42 -12.93 -2.25
CA SER A 83 -6.50 -13.47 -1.45
C SER A 83 -7.79 -13.54 -2.27
N THR A 84 -8.53 -14.63 -2.10
CA THR A 84 -9.83 -14.77 -2.78
C THR A 84 -10.83 -13.71 -2.32
N ASP A 85 -10.67 -13.21 -1.10
CA ASP A 85 -11.59 -12.22 -0.55
C ASP A 85 -11.56 -10.91 -1.31
N ILE A 86 -10.37 -10.50 -1.82
CA ILE A 86 -10.24 -9.23 -2.51
C ILE A 86 -11.11 -9.18 -3.77
N GLN A 87 -11.30 -10.33 -4.42
CA GLN A 87 -12.03 -10.40 -5.67
C GLN A 87 -13.54 -10.37 -5.48
N THR A 88 -14.00 -10.55 -4.24
CA THR A 88 -15.42 -10.54 -3.92
C THR A 88 -15.86 -9.25 -3.23
N LEU A 89 -14.98 -8.28 -3.13
CA LEU A 89 -15.29 -7.01 -2.48
C LEU A 89 -16.39 -6.26 -3.23
N ALA A 90 -17.20 -5.53 -2.48
CA ALA A 90 -18.28 -4.73 -3.05
C ALA A 90 -17.73 -3.68 -4.02
N LYS A 91 -18.57 -3.33 -5.00
CA LYS A 91 -18.16 -2.36 -6.03
C LYS A 91 -17.85 -0.99 -5.45
N ASP A 92 -18.49 -0.63 -4.35
CA ASP A 92 -18.30 0.67 -3.73
C ASP A 92 -17.17 0.67 -2.70
N TRP A 93 -16.38 -0.41 -2.63
CA TRP A 93 -15.23 -0.47 -1.74
C TRP A 93 -14.23 0.64 -2.09
N ASN A 94 -13.76 1.36 -1.10
CA ASN A 94 -12.93 2.55 -1.28
C ASN A 94 -11.43 2.27 -1.13
N GLY A 95 -11.03 1.02 -1.08
CA GLY A 95 -9.62 0.65 -0.95
C GLY A 95 -9.15 0.46 0.48
N ALA A 96 -9.99 0.74 1.47
CA ALA A 96 -9.63 0.57 2.86
C ALA A 96 -10.20 -0.74 3.39
N PHE A 97 -9.39 -1.44 4.18
CA PHE A 97 -9.88 -2.63 4.87
C PHE A 97 -10.47 -2.23 6.21
N VAL A 98 -11.64 -2.79 6.52
CA VAL A 98 -12.30 -2.52 7.78
C VAL A 98 -11.70 -3.45 8.84
N HIS A 99 -11.14 -2.86 9.87
CA HIS A 99 -10.53 -3.62 10.95
C HIS A 99 -11.56 -3.94 12.02
N THR A 100 -12.59 -4.67 11.62
CA THR A 100 -13.59 -5.17 12.57
C THR A 100 -13.13 -6.51 13.10
N LYS A 101 -13.19 -6.65 14.38
CA LYS A 101 -12.83 -7.94 14.94
C LYS A 101 -13.94 -8.94 14.78
N LYS A 102 -13.55 -10.10 14.46
CA LYS A 102 -14.47 -11.22 14.37
C LYS A 102 -14.18 -12.15 15.48
#